data_30466695a84981277cd61567bddeecfd
#
_entry.id   30466695a84981277cd61567bddeecfd
#
_cell.length_a   1.000
_cell.length_b   1.000
_cell.length_c   1.000
_cell.angle_alpha   90.00
_cell.angle_beta   90.00
_cell.angle_gamma   90.00
#
_symmetry.space_group_name_H-M   'P 1'
#
loop_
_entity.id
_entity.type
_entity.pdbx_description
1 polymer ?
#
loop_
_entity_poly.entity_id
_entity_poly.type
_entity_poly.pdbx_seq_one_letter_code
_entity_poly.pdbx_strand_id
1 'polypeptide(L)'
;MKFEDRIQLKLSDLTEELFEKIVAYGFYAPSGMGGSGCVIMIAEDGRSYQFYGPELNNLNYHRKWASLFPVLNQCDTRQWKLVENVSCTKLFVRNDIYDLFMENLSTPEKMIYYRWEDSCIKATLLLHARTEDEIEKINWRYELRTPLFEKDDLVEFYFDNGKKKTKCKGVIVGTDIYRIHGKIETIEYDILVEDYENYRKKCLYKHIDENHIKATPGKLLILSGFSGVGKGTVIQQLLTEYPEKYVVSVSATTRKPRKGEVDGKSYYFKKREEFEDLINKNEFLEFAEYAGEYYGTLKKDVYKNYFKGKNVIIEIDSQGARQIREKQKIQSVFLIPPSFEELLHRLKNRGTESKESIHRRLKQALDEIEHIEEYGVLLVNDSVEGTAFVIEALFHPSLKNASGMNERELKIAREIQEGIIKYLSDEEGE
;
A
#
# COMPACT_ATOMS: atom_id res chain seq x y z
N MET A 1 -14.89 18.22 -6.07
CA MET A 1 -15.87 19.24 -6.61
C MET A 1 -15.05 20.45 -7.00
N LYS A 2 -15.17 20.97 -8.23
CA LYS A 2 -14.48 22.22 -8.63
C LYS A 2 -15.14 23.39 -7.91
N PHE A 3 -14.39 24.46 -7.59
CA PHE A 3 -14.96 25.71 -7.04
C PHE A 3 -16.14 26.20 -7.90
N GLU A 4 -16.05 25.96 -9.21
CA GLU A 4 -17.08 26.20 -10.21
C GLU A 4 -18.37 25.39 -10.00
N ASP A 5 -18.32 24.29 -9.21
CA ASP A 5 -19.46 23.41 -8.94
C ASP A 5 -20.28 23.88 -7.72
N ARG A 6 -19.80 24.90 -6.97
CA ARG A 6 -20.54 25.45 -5.83
C ARG A 6 -21.58 26.47 -6.31
N ILE A 7 -22.76 26.34 -5.76
CA ILE A 7 -23.84 27.32 -6.01
C ILE A 7 -23.53 28.58 -5.19
N GLN A 8 -23.25 29.68 -5.88
CA GLN A 8 -22.94 30.95 -5.25
C GLN A 8 -24.23 31.67 -4.91
N LEU A 9 -24.44 31.99 -3.66
CA LEU A 9 -25.65 32.67 -3.18
C LEU A 9 -25.27 33.88 -2.30
N LYS A 10 -26.16 34.88 -2.25
CA LYS A 10 -26.08 35.93 -1.24
C LYS A 10 -26.64 35.37 0.07
N LEU A 11 -26.20 35.92 1.20
CA LEU A 11 -26.73 35.52 2.50
C LEU A 11 -28.23 35.72 2.61
N SER A 12 -28.79 36.75 1.97
CA SER A 12 -30.21 37.00 1.88
C SER A 12 -31.03 35.92 1.18
N ASP A 13 -30.38 35.03 0.42
CA ASP A 13 -31.03 33.99 -0.36
C ASP A 13 -31.16 32.68 0.46
N LEU A 14 -30.62 32.65 1.69
CA LEU A 14 -30.78 31.52 2.60
C LEU A 14 -32.20 31.52 3.18
N THR A 15 -33.02 30.58 2.74
CA THR A 15 -34.35 30.32 3.26
C THR A 15 -34.39 29.23 4.32
N GLU A 16 -35.44 29.19 5.16
CA GLU A 16 -35.66 28.11 6.11
C GLU A 16 -35.73 26.76 5.40
N GLU A 17 -36.45 26.66 4.28
CA GLU A 17 -36.58 25.45 3.48
C GLU A 17 -35.22 24.92 2.96
N LEU A 18 -34.30 25.82 2.56
CA LEU A 18 -32.97 25.45 2.15
C LEU A 18 -32.15 24.97 3.36
N PHE A 19 -32.28 25.69 4.49
CA PHE A 19 -31.49 25.34 5.68
C PHE A 19 -31.93 24.02 6.29
N GLU A 20 -33.20 23.64 6.23
CA GLU A 20 -33.69 22.34 6.69
C GLU A 20 -33.00 21.17 5.94
N LYS A 21 -32.57 21.36 4.70
CA LYS A 21 -31.88 20.40 3.86
C LYS A 21 -30.36 20.37 4.11
N ILE A 22 -29.83 21.31 4.90
CA ILE A 22 -28.39 21.36 5.18
C ILE A 22 -28.00 20.29 6.21
N VAL A 23 -26.91 19.60 5.94
CA VAL A 23 -26.34 18.55 6.81
C VAL A 23 -25.03 18.97 7.46
N ALA A 24 -24.34 19.97 6.88
CA ALA A 24 -23.14 20.55 7.48
C ALA A 24 -22.90 21.98 7.01
N TYR A 25 -22.31 22.80 7.86
CA TYR A 25 -21.89 24.14 7.48
C TYR A 25 -20.60 24.56 8.18
N GLY A 26 -19.72 25.21 7.43
CA GLY A 26 -18.41 25.65 7.88
C GLY A 26 -18.18 27.13 7.64
N PHE A 27 -17.56 27.80 8.60
CA PHE A 27 -17.20 29.20 8.56
C PHE A 27 -15.73 29.38 8.20
N TYR A 28 -15.47 30.23 7.20
CA TYR A 28 -14.13 30.62 6.81
C TYR A 28 -13.89 32.09 7.15
N ALA A 29 -12.92 32.35 8.02
CA ALA A 29 -12.50 33.71 8.31
C ALA A 29 -11.71 34.29 7.12
N PRO A 30 -11.78 35.62 6.88
CA PRO A 30 -10.94 36.25 5.88
C PRO A 30 -9.46 36.06 6.24
N SER A 31 -8.66 35.59 5.29
CA SER A 31 -7.19 35.56 5.45
C SER A 31 -6.66 36.97 5.53
N GLY A 32 -5.64 37.23 6.36
CA GLY A 32 -5.07 38.57 6.66
C GLY A 32 -4.56 39.39 5.47
N MET A 33 -4.74 38.95 4.24
CA MET A 33 -4.41 39.62 2.99
C MET A 33 -5.62 40.05 2.16
N GLY A 34 -6.74 40.36 2.79
CA GLY A 34 -7.90 40.96 2.09
C GLY A 34 -8.88 39.95 1.50
N GLY A 35 -8.83 38.70 1.89
CA GLY A 35 -9.83 37.71 1.55
C GLY A 35 -11.18 37.99 2.23
N SER A 36 -12.30 37.79 1.54
CA SER A 36 -13.63 37.87 2.11
C SER A 36 -13.99 36.60 2.87
N GLY A 37 -14.57 36.72 4.08
CA GLY A 37 -15.13 35.59 4.80
C GLY A 37 -16.28 34.96 4.00
N CYS A 38 -16.48 33.66 4.16
CA CYS A 38 -17.63 32.97 3.56
C CYS A 38 -18.15 31.85 4.48
N VAL A 39 -19.37 31.42 4.20
CA VAL A 39 -19.98 30.24 4.79
C VAL A 39 -20.21 29.23 3.68
N ILE A 40 -19.77 27.99 3.92
CA ILE A 40 -20.05 26.87 3.02
C ILE A 40 -21.05 25.96 3.70
N MET A 41 -22.06 25.54 2.99
CA MET A 41 -23.13 24.67 3.45
C MET A 41 -23.26 23.46 2.51
N ILE A 42 -23.42 22.27 3.07
CA ILE A 42 -23.65 21.02 2.32
C ILE A 42 -25.08 20.57 2.58
N ALA A 43 -25.83 20.30 1.52
CA ALA A 43 -27.18 19.77 1.61
C ALA A 43 -27.23 18.24 1.50
N GLU A 44 -28.36 17.65 1.88
CA GLU A 44 -28.65 16.20 1.85
C GLU A 44 -28.46 15.57 0.47
N ASP A 45 -28.66 16.31 -0.61
CA ASP A 45 -28.47 15.85 -1.97
C ASP A 45 -27.00 15.99 -2.46
N GLY A 46 -26.09 16.34 -1.56
CA GLY A 46 -24.66 16.51 -1.85
C GLY A 46 -24.33 17.83 -2.56
N ARG A 47 -25.30 18.74 -2.76
CA ARG A 47 -25.00 20.04 -3.30
C ARG A 47 -24.28 20.92 -2.28
N SER A 48 -23.30 21.70 -2.76
CA SER A 48 -22.52 22.62 -1.96
C SER A 48 -22.91 24.06 -2.32
N TYR A 49 -23.23 24.83 -1.30
CA TYR A 49 -23.59 26.24 -1.39
C TYR A 49 -22.52 27.10 -0.75
N GLN A 50 -22.16 28.19 -1.38
CA GLN A 50 -21.21 29.14 -0.81
C GLN A 50 -21.87 30.50 -0.70
N PHE A 51 -21.97 31.02 0.49
CA PHE A 51 -22.60 32.31 0.79
C PHE A 51 -21.53 33.37 1.00
N TYR A 52 -21.72 34.52 0.37
CA TYR A 52 -20.91 35.72 0.53
C TYR A 52 -21.79 36.87 0.99
N GLY A 53 -21.17 37.81 1.68
CA GLY A 53 -21.80 39.06 2.03
C GLY A 53 -20.81 40.02 2.66
N PRO A 54 -21.00 41.35 2.51
CA PRO A 54 -20.15 42.35 3.16
C PRO A 54 -20.21 42.22 4.70
N GLU A 55 -21.28 41.65 5.23
CA GLU A 55 -21.49 41.35 6.64
C GLU A 55 -20.48 40.27 7.13
N LEU A 56 -20.01 39.41 6.22
CA LEU A 56 -19.07 38.36 6.50
C LEU A 56 -17.61 38.85 6.57
N ASN A 57 -17.34 40.05 6.06
CA ASN A 57 -15.99 40.62 6.05
C ASN A 57 -15.55 41.21 7.41
N ASN A 58 -16.50 41.48 8.31
CA ASN A 58 -16.24 42.13 9.61
C ASN A 58 -16.21 41.14 10.78
N LEU A 59 -15.88 39.90 10.55
CA LEU A 59 -16.08 38.78 11.46
C LEU A 59 -14.98 38.55 12.51
N ASN A 60 -14.33 39.58 12.96
CA ASN A 60 -13.59 39.53 14.21
C ASN A 60 -14.46 39.31 15.48
N TYR A 61 -15.77 39.15 15.33
CA TYR A 61 -16.72 39.17 16.43
C TYR A 61 -17.66 37.96 16.46
N HIS A 62 -17.26 36.94 17.17
CA HIS A 62 -18.05 35.71 17.47
C HIS A 62 -19.49 35.99 18.00
N ARG A 63 -19.83 37.16 18.42
CA ARG A 63 -21.14 37.51 18.94
C ARG A 63 -22.16 37.99 17.87
N LYS A 64 -21.73 38.38 16.68
CA LYS A 64 -22.60 38.86 15.62
C LYS A 64 -23.20 37.79 14.71
N TRP A 65 -22.62 36.59 14.70
CA TRP A 65 -23.13 35.52 13.84
C TRP A 65 -24.57 35.12 14.17
N ALA A 66 -24.88 35.00 15.46
CA ALA A 66 -26.22 34.68 15.93
C ALA A 66 -27.28 35.70 15.50
N SER A 67 -26.89 36.99 15.29
CA SER A 67 -27.80 38.02 14.84
C SER A 67 -27.93 38.11 13.31
N LEU A 68 -26.97 37.61 12.56
CA LEU A 68 -26.99 37.56 11.10
C LEU A 68 -27.77 36.38 10.54
N PHE A 69 -27.95 35.33 11.36
CA PHE A 69 -28.70 34.14 11.03
C PHE A 69 -29.84 33.90 12.04
N PRO A 70 -30.96 34.58 11.94
CA PRO A 70 -32.13 34.28 12.77
C PRO A 70 -32.52 32.80 12.70
N VAL A 71 -32.35 32.19 11.53
CA VAL A 71 -32.58 30.76 11.28
C VAL A 71 -31.62 29.87 12.10
N LEU A 72 -30.35 30.24 12.20
CA LEU A 72 -29.36 29.47 13.01
C LEU A 72 -29.61 29.58 14.54
N ASN A 73 -30.23 30.67 14.99
CA ASN A 73 -30.65 30.85 16.39
C ASN A 73 -31.84 29.97 16.76
N GLN A 74 -32.65 29.56 15.80
CA GLN A 74 -33.79 28.64 16.01
C GLN A 74 -33.33 27.15 15.90
N CYS A 75 -32.11 26.89 15.38
CA CYS A 75 -31.60 25.55 15.27
C CYS A 75 -31.43 24.96 16.67
N ASP A 76 -32.13 23.88 16.91
CA ASP A 76 -31.94 23.05 18.09
C ASP A 76 -30.50 22.56 18.11
N THR A 77 -29.68 23.14 19.01
CA THR A 77 -28.26 22.75 19.20
C THR A 77 -28.10 21.26 19.48
N ARG A 78 -29.18 20.55 19.83
CA ARG A 78 -29.23 19.10 20.00
C ARG A 78 -29.11 18.33 18.67
N GLN A 79 -29.31 18.97 17.52
CA GLN A 79 -29.22 18.35 16.20
C GLN A 79 -27.83 18.48 15.56
N TRP A 80 -26.94 19.31 16.12
CA TRP A 80 -25.66 19.66 15.51
C TRP A 80 -24.49 19.42 16.47
N LYS A 81 -23.43 18.82 15.95
CA LYS A 81 -22.15 18.64 16.66
C LYS A 81 -21.09 19.57 16.09
N LEU A 82 -20.36 20.25 16.96
CA LEU A 82 -19.17 21.02 16.60
C LEU A 82 -18.00 20.06 16.35
N VAL A 83 -17.34 20.24 15.21
CA VAL A 83 -16.10 19.52 14.88
C VAL A 83 -14.94 20.50 15.02
N GLU A 84 -13.95 20.13 15.80
CA GLU A 84 -12.73 20.91 16.01
C GLU A 84 -11.60 20.41 15.11
N ASN A 85 -10.57 21.23 14.89
CA ASN A 85 -9.36 20.89 14.14
C ASN A 85 -9.57 20.58 12.65
N VAL A 86 -10.52 21.25 12.01
CA VAL A 86 -10.71 21.23 10.56
C VAL A 86 -10.21 22.52 9.91
N SER A 87 -10.09 22.53 8.59
CA SER A 87 -9.57 23.67 7.80
C SER A 87 -10.44 24.93 7.79
N CYS A 88 -11.51 24.99 8.58
CA CYS A 88 -12.36 26.17 8.75
C CYS A 88 -12.39 26.62 10.21
N THR A 89 -12.83 27.86 10.44
CA THR A 89 -12.86 28.44 11.80
C THR A 89 -13.79 27.70 12.75
N LYS A 90 -14.94 27.24 12.24
CA LYS A 90 -15.91 26.38 12.94
C LYS A 90 -16.66 25.55 11.93
N LEU A 91 -16.84 24.27 12.22
CA LEU A 91 -17.63 23.34 11.45
C LEU A 91 -18.73 22.74 12.33
N PHE A 92 -19.95 22.75 11.85
CA PHE A 92 -21.08 22.08 12.46
C PHE A 92 -21.59 20.99 11.52
N VAL A 93 -21.78 19.79 12.06
CA VAL A 93 -22.27 18.61 11.33
C VAL A 93 -23.51 18.09 12.03
N ARG A 94 -24.55 17.76 11.27
CA ARG A 94 -25.82 17.23 11.77
C ARG A 94 -25.59 15.83 12.37
N ASN A 95 -26.29 15.55 13.47
CA ASN A 95 -26.05 14.34 14.26
C ASN A 95 -26.22 13.03 13.48
N ASP A 96 -27.15 13.00 12.54
CA ASP A 96 -27.48 11.81 11.74
C ASP A 96 -26.38 11.36 10.79
N ILE A 97 -25.51 12.29 10.35
CA ILE A 97 -24.37 11.97 9.48
C ILE A 97 -23.03 12.03 10.21
N TYR A 98 -23.02 12.42 11.49
CA TYR A 98 -21.79 12.74 12.21
C TYR A 98 -20.82 11.55 12.29
N ASP A 99 -21.32 10.37 12.60
CA ASP A 99 -20.47 9.19 12.78
C ASP A 99 -19.86 8.76 11.42
N LEU A 100 -20.68 8.70 10.35
CA LEU A 100 -20.19 8.45 8.99
C LEU A 100 -19.22 9.53 8.51
N PHE A 101 -19.45 10.79 8.89
CA PHE A 101 -18.55 11.89 8.61
C PHE A 101 -17.20 11.68 9.31
N MET A 102 -17.20 11.33 10.59
CA MET A 102 -15.98 11.09 11.36
C MET A 102 -15.20 9.86 10.87
N GLU A 103 -15.88 8.79 10.49
CA GLU A 103 -15.26 7.61 9.86
C GLU A 103 -14.57 7.94 8.53
N ASN A 104 -15.10 8.91 7.78
CA ASN A 104 -14.54 9.36 6.52
C ASN A 104 -13.56 10.53 6.66
N LEU A 105 -13.44 11.11 7.85
CA LEU A 105 -12.32 11.98 8.23
C LEU A 105 -11.16 11.09 8.67
N SER A 106 -10.23 10.79 7.80
CA SER A 106 -9.07 10.01 8.19
C SER A 106 -8.27 10.71 9.29
N THR A 107 -7.77 9.93 10.22
CA THR A 107 -6.94 10.16 11.42
C THR A 107 -6.74 11.63 11.91
N PRO A 108 -6.81 11.88 13.24
CA PRO A 108 -6.71 13.22 13.86
C PRO A 108 -5.52 14.04 13.40
N GLU A 109 -4.39 13.42 13.08
CA GLU A 109 -3.16 14.08 12.64
C GLU A 109 -3.26 14.68 11.22
N LYS A 110 -4.18 14.16 10.40
CA LYS A 110 -4.45 14.66 9.04
C LYS A 110 -5.61 15.64 8.96
N MET A 111 -6.36 15.85 10.04
CA MET A 111 -7.59 16.68 10.06
C MET A 111 -7.33 18.15 9.71
N ILE A 112 -6.16 18.70 10.01
CA ILE A 112 -5.83 20.12 9.77
C ILE A 112 -5.85 20.45 8.27
N TYR A 113 -5.67 19.47 7.39
CA TYR A 113 -5.57 19.63 5.93
C TYR A 113 -6.76 19.02 5.17
N TYR A 114 -7.76 18.47 5.89
CA TYR A 114 -8.85 17.73 5.27
C TYR A 114 -10.00 18.61 4.81
N ARG A 115 -10.55 18.24 3.65
CA ARG A 115 -11.80 18.77 3.11
C ARG A 115 -12.97 18.15 3.85
N TRP A 116 -13.43 18.85 4.86
CA TRP A 116 -14.67 18.48 5.54
C TRP A 116 -15.86 18.40 4.56
N GLU A 117 -15.86 19.21 3.50
CA GLU A 117 -16.93 19.26 2.50
C GLU A 117 -17.08 17.92 1.76
N ASP A 118 -15.99 17.39 1.19
CA ASP A 118 -16.01 16.11 0.49
C ASP A 118 -16.35 14.95 1.43
N SER A 119 -15.89 15.01 2.67
CA SER A 119 -16.23 14.02 3.71
C SER A 119 -17.71 14.08 4.10
N CYS A 120 -18.29 15.28 4.20
CA CYS A 120 -19.71 15.45 4.44
C CYS A 120 -20.55 14.96 3.27
N ILE A 121 -20.19 15.30 2.04
CA ILE A 121 -20.90 14.85 0.84
C ILE A 121 -20.83 13.32 0.77
N LYS A 122 -19.65 12.73 0.98
CA LYS A 122 -19.48 11.28 1.00
C LYS A 122 -20.35 10.62 2.08
N ALA A 123 -20.29 11.12 3.31
CA ALA A 123 -21.09 10.61 4.41
C ALA A 123 -22.60 10.70 4.12
N THR A 124 -23.04 11.82 3.56
CA THR A 124 -24.44 12.02 3.17
C THR A 124 -24.89 11.03 2.10
N LEU A 125 -24.07 10.82 1.07
CA LEU A 125 -24.37 9.86 0.00
C LEU A 125 -24.38 8.43 0.53
N LEU A 126 -23.44 8.06 1.42
CA LEU A 126 -23.40 6.73 2.06
C LEU A 126 -24.63 6.47 2.93
N LEU A 127 -25.13 7.50 3.66
CA LEU A 127 -26.34 7.38 4.48
C LEU A 127 -27.57 7.01 3.63
N HIS A 128 -27.63 7.48 2.39
CA HIS A 128 -28.76 7.26 1.49
C HIS A 128 -28.55 6.13 0.49
N ALA A 129 -27.36 5.51 0.44
CA ALA A 129 -27.06 4.38 -0.43
C ALA A 129 -27.88 3.15 -0.02
N ARG A 130 -28.48 2.47 -0.99
CA ARG A 130 -29.36 1.32 -0.77
C ARG A 130 -28.76 -0.01 -1.25
N THR A 131 -27.69 0.02 -2.01
CA THR A 131 -27.05 -1.16 -2.59
C THR A 131 -25.54 -1.10 -2.39
N GLU A 132 -24.89 -2.28 -2.35
CA GLU A 132 -23.41 -2.38 -2.26
C GLU A 132 -22.74 -1.73 -3.47
N ASP A 133 -23.33 -1.85 -4.68
CA ASP A 133 -22.81 -1.21 -5.90
C ASP A 133 -22.83 0.33 -5.81
N GLU A 134 -23.86 0.92 -5.19
CA GLU A 134 -23.92 2.36 -4.91
C GLU A 134 -22.83 2.77 -3.91
N ILE A 135 -22.63 1.99 -2.85
CA ILE A 135 -21.59 2.23 -1.84
C ILE A 135 -20.21 2.17 -2.49
N GLU A 136 -19.95 1.18 -3.33
CA GLU A 136 -18.66 1.04 -4.02
C GLU A 136 -18.40 2.21 -4.97
N LYS A 137 -19.39 2.64 -5.75
CA LYS A 137 -19.30 3.82 -6.63
C LYS A 137 -19.07 5.12 -5.87
N ILE A 138 -19.71 5.29 -4.71
CA ILE A 138 -19.48 6.45 -3.83
C ILE A 138 -18.07 6.41 -3.29
N ASN A 139 -17.60 5.29 -2.77
CA ASN A 139 -16.25 5.12 -2.24
C ASN A 139 -15.21 5.42 -3.32
N TRP A 140 -15.36 4.89 -4.52
CA TRP A 140 -14.47 5.16 -5.65
C TRP A 140 -14.45 6.65 -6.03
N ARG A 141 -15.59 7.33 -6.10
CA ARG A 141 -15.72 8.73 -6.48
C ARG A 141 -15.13 9.71 -5.45
N TYR A 142 -15.24 9.34 -4.17
CA TYR A 142 -14.80 10.17 -3.03
C TYR A 142 -13.60 9.56 -2.30
N GLU A 143 -12.89 8.67 -2.96
CA GLU A 143 -11.64 8.17 -2.42
C GLU A 143 -10.71 9.36 -2.13
N LEU A 144 -10.34 9.46 -0.86
CA LEU A 144 -9.53 10.59 -0.41
C LEU A 144 -8.16 10.47 -1.06
N ARG A 145 -7.84 11.40 -1.92
CA ARG A 145 -6.54 11.45 -2.56
C ARG A 145 -5.47 11.61 -1.48
N THR A 146 -4.81 10.51 -1.18
CA THR A 146 -3.64 10.50 -0.29
C THR A 146 -2.39 10.72 -1.12
N PRO A 147 -1.32 11.29 -0.53
CA PRO A 147 -0.01 11.33 -1.18
C PRO A 147 0.39 9.94 -1.67
N LEU A 148 0.85 9.86 -2.93
CA LEU A 148 1.32 8.60 -3.52
C LEU A 148 2.64 8.12 -2.90
N PHE A 149 3.41 9.04 -2.34
CA PHE A 149 4.74 8.78 -1.80
C PHE A 149 4.79 9.15 -0.33
N GLU A 150 5.51 8.35 0.45
CA GLU A 150 5.78 8.61 1.86
C GLU A 150 7.22 9.16 2.04
N LYS A 151 7.49 9.70 3.22
CA LYS A 151 8.85 10.06 3.61
C LYS A 151 9.77 8.83 3.48
N ASP A 152 10.98 9.06 2.99
CA ASP A 152 12.02 8.07 2.70
C ASP A 152 11.77 7.23 1.43
N ASP A 153 10.72 7.50 0.65
CA ASP A 153 10.55 6.88 -0.66
C ASP A 153 11.57 7.42 -1.67
N LEU A 154 12.13 6.50 -2.45
CA LEU A 154 13.06 6.84 -3.53
C LEU A 154 12.28 7.10 -4.82
N VAL A 155 12.48 8.30 -5.37
CA VAL A 155 11.73 8.77 -6.54
C VAL A 155 12.64 9.33 -7.63
N GLU A 156 12.13 9.31 -8.87
CA GLU A 156 12.71 10.04 -10.00
C GLU A 156 11.79 11.19 -10.38
N PHE A 157 12.36 12.34 -10.70
CA PHE A 157 11.61 13.50 -11.18
C PHE A 157 12.42 14.30 -12.20
N TYR A 158 11.73 15.16 -12.93
CA TYR A 158 12.39 16.08 -13.87
C TYR A 158 12.36 17.49 -13.28
N PHE A 159 13.54 18.04 -13.11
CA PHE A 159 13.71 19.44 -12.75
C PHE A 159 14.02 20.25 -13.98
N ASP A 160 13.25 21.31 -14.21
CA ASP A 160 13.44 22.25 -15.32
C ASP A 160 13.86 23.60 -14.73
N ASN A 161 15.06 24.05 -15.04
CA ASN A 161 15.59 25.36 -14.60
C ASN A 161 15.41 26.45 -15.67
N GLY A 162 14.54 26.22 -16.68
CA GLY A 162 14.30 27.13 -17.79
C GLY A 162 15.39 27.08 -18.89
N LYS A 163 16.52 26.39 -18.66
CA LYS A 163 17.59 26.18 -19.65
C LYS A 163 17.75 24.71 -20.02
N LYS A 164 17.51 23.82 -19.08
CA LYS A 164 17.70 22.38 -19.26
C LYS A 164 16.75 21.60 -18.34
N LYS A 165 16.08 20.62 -18.93
CA LYS A 165 15.32 19.62 -18.19
C LYS A 165 16.26 18.49 -17.75
N THR A 166 16.47 18.34 -16.47
CA THR A 166 17.38 17.35 -15.87
C THR A 166 16.59 16.27 -15.15
N LYS A 167 16.88 15.01 -15.42
CA LYS A 167 16.33 13.88 -14.65
C LYS A 167 17.12 13.76 -13.35
N CYS A 168 16.41 13.85 -12.24
CA CYS A 168 16.95 13.74 -10.89
C CYS A 168 16.40 12.48 -10.22
N LYS A 169 17.15 11.94 -9.27
CA LYS A 169 16.75 10.84 -8.41
C LYS A 169 17.05 11.22 -6.97
N GLY A 170 16.08 11.10 -6.08
CA GLY A 170 16.24 11.53 -4.69
C GLY A 170 15.24 10.86 -3.77
N VAL A 171 15.34 11.20 -2.49
CA VAL A 171 14.51 10.65 -1.41
C VAL A 171 13.52 11.71 -0.95
N ILE A 172 12.27 11.34 -0.77
CA ILE A 172 11.25 12.22 -0.20
C ILE A 172 11.61 12.53 1.25
N VAL A 173 11.72 13.81 1.58
CA VAL A 173 11.99 14.28 2.95
C VAL A 173 10.84 15.08 3.54
N GLY A 174 9.93 15.58 2.71
CA GLY A 174 8.75 16.32 3.11
C GLY A 174 7.63 16.18 2.09
N THR A 175 6.40 16.40 2.53
CA THR A 175 5.19 16.37 1.70
C THR A 175 4.34 17.57 2.06
N ASP A 176 4.05 18.42 1.08
CA ASP A 176 3.16 19.57 1.21
C ASP A 176 1.89 19.32 0.38
N ILE A 177 0.74 19.51 1.01
CA ILE A 177 -0.55 19.35 0.36
C ILE A 177 -1.17 20.73 0.19
N TYR A 178 -1.07 21.27 -1.02
CA TYR A 178 -1.67 22.56 -1.35
C TYR A 178 -3.13 22.43 -1.70
N ARG A 179 -3.91 23.30 -1.08
CA ARG A 179 -5.37 23.37 -1.27
C ARG A 179 -5.76 24.77 -1.65
N ILE A 180 -6.33 24.92 -2.83
CA ILE A 180 -6.99 26.18 -3.23
C ILE A 180 -8.50 25.95 -3.14
N HIS A 181 -9.18 26.82 -2.42
CA HIS A 181 -10.63 26.74 -2.17
C HIS A 181 -11.10 25.37 -1.62
N GLY A 182 -10.26 24.77 -0.75
CA GLY A 182 -10.56 23.47 -0.16
C GLY A 182 -10.34 22.27 -1.09
N LYS A 183 -9.89 22.37 -2.35
CA LYS A 183 -9.46 21.23 -3.19
C LYS A 183 -7.99 20.96 -3.01
N ILE A 184 -7.63 19.70 -2.90
CA ILE A 184 -6.23 19.30 -3.17
C ILE A 184 -6.01 19.60 -4.65
N GLU A 185 -5.40 20.72 -4.95
CA GLU A 185 -4.99 21.04 -6.30
C GLU A 185 -3.67 20.37 -6.61
N THR A 186 -2.73 20.45 -5.67
CA THR A 186 -1.44 19.80 -5.82
C THR A 186 -0.99 19.15 -4.53
N ILE A 187 -0.37 17.99 -4.67
CA ILE A 187 0.48 17.39 -3.66
C ILE A 187 1.90 17.60 -4.15
N GLU A 188 2.70 18.26 -3.34
CA GLU A 188 4.09 18.57 -3.65
C GLU A 188 5.01 17.91 -2.64
N TYR A 189 6.21 17.59 -3.10
CA TYR A 189 7.19 16.92 -2.29
C TYR A 189 8.49 17.70 -2.22
N ASP A 190 9.10 17.70 -1.05
CA ASP A 190 10.49 18.08 -0.87
C ASP A 190 11.37 16.85 -1.08
N ILE A 191 12.27 16.91 -2.06
CA ILE A 191 13.10 15.78 -2.47
C ILE A 191 14.57 16.12 -2.25
N LEU A 192 15.25 15.32 -1.42
CA LEU A 192 16.67 15.41 -1.21
C LEU A 192 17.40 14.55 -2.25
N VAL A 193 18.18 15.22 -3.10
CA VAL A 193 19.02 14.56 -4.11
C VAL A 193 20.46 14.54 -3.58
N GLU A 194 21.04 13.36 -3.50
CA GLU A 194 22.47 13.18 -3.27
C GLU A 194 23.15 13.04 -4.63
N ASP A 195 23.95 14.04 -4.99
CA ASP A 195 24.74 14.01 -6.22
C ASP A 195 26.01 13.18 -5.98
N TYR A 196 25.98 11.92 -6.37
CA TYR A 196 27.12 11.00 -6.23
C TYR A 196 28.26 11.29 -7.21
N GLU A 197 28.02 12.02 -8.31
CA GLU A 197 29.06 12.36 -9.29
C GLU A 197 29.91 13.56 -8.85
N ASN A 198 29.33 14.45 -8.06
CA ASN A 198 29.99 15.66 -7.54
C ASN A 198 30.12 15.68 -6.01
N TYR A 199 30.50 14.64 -5.38
CA TYR A 199 30.89 14.36 -3.97
C TYR A 199 30.62 15.41 -2.87
N ARG A 200 29.94 16.54 -3.09
CA ARG A 200 29.86 17.65 -2.14
C ARG A 200 28.55 18.40 -1.98
N LYS A 201 27.46 18.09 -2.69
CA LYS A 201 26.22 18.85 -2.51
C LYS A 201 25.00 17.94 -2.45
N LYS A 202 24.46 17.82 -1.23
CA LYS A 202 23.04 17.44 -1.08
C LYS A 202 22.21 18.64 -1.57
N CYS A 203 21.38 18.44 -2.57
CA CYS A 203 20.47 19.44 -3.08
C CYS A 203 19.04 19.10 -2.64
N LEU A 204 18.40 20.04 -1.93
CA LEU A 204 16.99 19.92 -1.59
C LEU A 204 16.17 20.61 -2.69
N TYR A 205 15.38 19.83 -3.41
CA TYR A 205 14.40 20.33 -4.35
C TYR A 205 13.07 20.42 -3.63
N LYS A 206 12.48 21.61 -3.61
CA LYS A 206 11.22 21.89 -2.93
C LYS A 206 10.08 22.00 -3.90
N HIS A 207 8.88 21.68 -3.41
CA HIS A 207 7.64 21.90 -4.15
C HIS A 207 7.59 21.18 -5.51
N ILE A 208 8.06 19.94 -5.54
CA ILE A 208 7.94 19.11 -6.75
C ILE A 208 6.54 18.49 -6.80
N ASP A 209 5.76 18.88 -7.79
CA ASP A 209 4.40 18.37 -8.00
C ASP A 209 4.39 16.84 -8.20
N GLU A 210 3.45 16.17 -7.57
CA GLU A 210 3.29 14.71 -7.61
C GLU A 210 3.23 14.15 -9.04
N ASN A 211 2.61 14.88 -9.96
CA ASN A 211 2.49 14.46 -11.37
C ASN A 211 3.83 14.44 -12.11
N HIS A 212 4.85 15.12 -11.59
CA HIS A 212 6.20 15.14 -12.16
C HIS A 212 7.13 14.10 -11.54
N ILE A 213 6.64 13.36 -10.53
CA ILE A 213 7.40 12.35 -9.80
C ILE A 213 7.03 10.96 -10.32
N LYS A 214 8.04 10.13 -10.47
CA LYS A 214 7.88 8.70 -10.72
C LYS A 214 8.49 7.92 -9.57
N ALA A 215 7.76 6.96 -9.04
CA ALA A 215 8.38 5.97 -8.17
C ALA A 215 9.56 5.33 -8.89
N THR A 216 10.67 5.17 -8.21
CA THR A 216 11.69 4.21 -8.60
C THR A 216 11.53 2.99 -7.70
N PRO A 217 10.47 2.21 -7.91
CA PRO A 217 10.26 1.05 -7.08
C PRO A 217 11.46 0.12 -7.24
N GLY A 218 11.72 -0.65 -6.21
CA GLY A 218 12.61 -1.79 -6.31
C GLY A 218 12.08 -2.80 -7.32
N LYS A 219 12.46 -4.03 -7.15
CA LYS A 219 11.92 -5.14 -7.94
C LYS A 219 11.34 -6.18 -7.00
N LEU A 220 10.31 -6.87 -7.46
CA LEU A 220 9.74 -8.00 -6.75
C LEU A 220 10.32 -9.28 -7.33
N LEU A 221 10.73 -10.19 -6.45
CA LEU A 221 11.23 -11.51 -6.79
C LEU A 221 10.45 -12.57 -6.01
N ILE A 222 9.81 -13.48 -6.70
CA ILE A 222 9.32 -14.71 -6.11
C ILE A 222 10.47 -15.70 -6.07
N LEU A 223 10.79 -16.20 -4.88
CA LEU A 223 11.78 -17.25 -4.68
C LEU A 223 11.10 -18.48 -4.10
N SER A 224 10.99 -19.51 -4.91
CA SER A 224 10.47 -20.83 -4.54
C SER A 224 11.53 -21.90 -4.71
N GLY A 225 11.21 -23.13 -4.39
CA GLY A 225 12.10 -24.27 -4.55
C GLY A 225 11.83 -25.34 -3.51
N PHE A 226 12.37 -26.53 -3.71
CA PHE A 226 12.10 -27.67 -2.85
C PHE A 226 12.38 -27.39 -1.38
N SER A 227 11.63 -28.07 -0.54
CA SER A 227 11.94 -28.08 0.90
C SER A 227 13.36 -28.63 1.10
N GLY A 228 14.21 -27.87 1.81
CA GLY A 228 15.62 -28.27 2.04
C GLY A 228 16.61 -27.82 0.96
N VAL A 229 16.16 -27.18 -0.14
CA VAL A 229 17.08 -26.74 -1.21
C VAL A 229 18.03 -25.61 -0.80
N GLY A 230 17.81 -24.93 0.33
CA GLY A 230 18.68 -23.86 0.82
C GLY A 230 18.19 -22.45 0.51
N LYS A 231 16.89 -22.23 0.25
CA LYS A 231 16.31 -20.88 0.02
C LYS A 231 16.75 -19.86 1.06
N GLY A 232 16.54 -20.17 2.34
CA GLY A 232 16.89 -19.24 3.43
C GLY A 232 18.38 -18.89 3.48
N THR A 233 19.28 -19.82 3.13
CA THR A 233 20.72 -19.57 3.08
C THR A 233 21.09 -18.62 1.94
N VAL A 234 20.51 -18.84 0.75
CA VAL A 234 20.69 -17.93 -0.40
C VAL A 234 20.15 -16.54 -0.11
N ILE A 235 18.97 -16.47 0.53
CA ILE A 235 18.38 -15.20 0.96
C ILE A 235 19.31 -14.48 1.93
N GLN A 236 19.81 -15.20 2.94
CA GLN A 236 20.73 -14.61 3.92
C GLN A 236 22.03 -14.11 3.28
N GLN A 237 22.53 -14.79 2.26
CA GLN A 237 23.68 -14.35 1.48
C GLN A 237 23.40 -13.04 0.76
N LEU A 238 22.27 -12.94 0.05
CA LEU A 238 21.84 -11.71 -0.62
C LEU A 238 21.68 -10.53 0.35
N LEU A 239 21.09 -10.77 1.52
CA LEU A 239 20.92 -9.74 2.55
C LEU A 239 22.26 -9.31 3.17
N THR A 240 23.23 -10.23 3.26
CA THR A 240 24.56 -9.93 3.80
C THR A 240 25.42 -9.15 2.81
N GLU A 241 25.40 -9.53 1.54
CA GLU A 241 26.17 -8.85 0.49
C GLU A 241 25.56 -7.50 0.07
N TYR A 242 24.22 -7.40 0.08
CA TYR A 242 23.51 -6.22 -0.41
C TYR A 242 22.44 -5.73 0.59
N PRO A 243 22.79 -5.38 1.83
CA PRO A 243 21.82 -5.06 2.90
C PRO A 243 20.94 -3.85 2.59
N GLU A 244 21.48 -2.90 1.79
CA GLU A 244 20.72 -1.71 1.38
C GLU A 244 19.83 -1.95 0.16
N LYS A 245 20.02 -3.05 -0.55
CA LYS A 245 19.33 -3.33 -1.81
C LYS A 245 18.19 -4.31 -1.68
N TYR A 246 18.32 -5.30 -0.80
CA TYR A 246 17.35 -6.39 -0.64
C TYR A 246 16.64 -6.36 0.70
N VAL A 247 15.44 -6.88 0.69
CA VAL A 247 14.65 -7.17 1.89
C VAL A 247 13.79 -8.41 1.60
N VAL A 248 13.52 -9.20 2.64
CA VAL A 248 12.57 -10.31 2.56
C VAL A 248 11.23 -9.86 3.10
N SER A 249 10.16 -10.21 2.42
CA SER A 249 8.81 -10.00 2.95
C SER A 249 8.56 -10.90 4.15
N VAL A 250 7.93 -10.35 5.18
CA VAL A 250 7.51 -11.12 6.35
C VAL A 250 6.09 -11.60 6.11
N SER A 251 5.91 -12.93 6.04
CA SER A 251 4.58 -13.54 5.88
C SER A 251 3.76 -13.47 7.16
N ALA A 252 2.45 -13.41 7.04
CA ALA A 252 1.52 -13.58 8.15
C ALA A 252 1.13 -15.07 8.30
N THR A 253 0.81 -15.49 9.54
CA THR A 253 0.32 -16.84 9.81
C THR A 253 -0.58 -16.87 11.03
N THR A 254 -1.53 -17.82 11.06
CA THR A 254 -2.36 -18.12 12.23
C THR A 254 -1.70 -19.10 13.18
N ARG A 255 -0.65 -19.77 12.74
CA ARG A 255 0.15 -20.69 13.55
C ARG A 255 0.76 -19.99 14.75
N LYS A 256 0.76 -20.66 15.89
CA LYS A 256 1.45 -20.16 17.08
C LYS A 256 2.97 -20.04 16.86
N PRO A 257 3.62 -19.03 17.46
CA PRO A 257 5.08 -18.90 17.41
C PRO A 257 5.79 -20.14 17.97
N ARG A 258 6.87 -20.57 17.32
CA ARG A 258 7.80 -21.57 17.84
C ARG A 258 8.83 -20.89 18.75
N LYS A 259 9.57 -21.70 19.51
CA LYS A 259 10.68 -21.20 20.36
C LYS A 259 11.70 -20.44 19.51
N GLY A 260 11.95 -19.20 19.83
CA GLY A 260 12.91 -18.32 19.13
C GLY A 260 12.31 -17.49 17.97
N GLU A 261 11.06 -17.74 17.55
CA GLU A 261 10.41 -16.91 16.55
C GLU A 261 9.89 -15.59 17.19
N VAL A 262 10.02 -14.50 16.44
CA VAL A 262 9.65 -13.14 16.87
C VAL A 262 8.62 -12.57 15.94
N ASP A 263 7.54 -12.02 16.50
CA ASP A 263 6.49 -11.33 15.74
C ASP A 263 7.05 -10.14 14.96
N GLY A 264 6.60 -10.00 13.71
CA GLY A 264 7.08 -8.96 12.78
C GLY A 264 8.48 -9.18 12.21
N LYS A 265 9.16 -10.28 12.61
CA LYS A 265 10.47 -10.69 12.04
C LYS A 265 10.40 -12.07 11.38
N SER A 266 9.96 -13.07 12.14
CA SER A 266 9.83 -14.44 11.62
C SER A 266 8.53 -14.58 10.84
N TYR A 267 7.45 -14.11 11.42
CA TYR A 267 6.10 -13.99 10.87
C TYR A 267 5.36 -12.85 11.55
N TYR A 268 4.28 -12.36 10.92
CA TYR A 268 3.21 -11.63 11.60
C TYR A 268 2.23 -12.68 12.13
N PHE A 269 2.28 -12.96 13.43
CA PHE A 269 1.40 -13.95 14.06
C PHE A 269 0.03 -13.33 14.31
N LYS A 270 -1.00 -13.88 13.65
CA LYS A 270 -2.38 -13.38 13.67
C LYS A 270 -3.31 -14.42 14.29
N LYS A 271 -4.38 -13.95 14.89
CA LYS A 271 -5.52 -14.83 15.19
C LYS A 271 -6.24 -15.18 13.89
N ARG A 272 -6.97 -16.30 13.89
CA ARG A 272 -7.69 -16.76 12.69
C ARG A 272 -8.68 -15.72 12.19
N GLU A 273 -9.44 -15.12 13.10
CA GLU A 273 -10.44 -14.08 12.78
C GLU A 273 -9.78 -12.82 12.17
N GLU A 274 -8.62 -12.41 12.70
CA GLU A 274 -7.86 -11.29 12.16
C GLU A 274 -7.32 -11.57 10.75
N PHE A 275 -6.91 -12.81 10.51
CA PHE A 275 -6.40 -13.22 9.19
C PHE A 275 -7.53 -13.26 8.17
N GLU A 276 -8.68 -13.82 8.52
CA GLU A 276 -9.88 -13.87 7.68
C GLU A 276 -10.41 -12.46 7.35
N ASP A 277 -10.37 -11.53 8.30
CA ASP A 277 -10.70 -10.13 8.07
C ASP A 277 -9.75 -9.47 7.05
N LEU A 278 -8.45 -9.76 7.12
CA LEU A 278 -7.47 -9.30 6.13
C LEU A 278 -7.70 -9.93 4.73
N ILE A 279 -8.16 -11.19 4.65
CA ILE A 279 -8.59 -11.82 3.39
C ILE A 279 -9.76 -11.05 2.80
N ASN A 280 -10.80 -10.80 3.59
CA ASN A 280 -12.00 -10.09 3.16
C ASN A 280 -11.70 -8.66 2.69
N LYS A 281 -10.71 -8.01 3.29
CA LYS A 281 -10.21 -6.70 2.88
C LYS A 281 -9.24 -6.72 1.71
N ASN A 282 -8.96 -7.90 1.12
CA ASN A 282 -8.02 -8.08 0.02
C ASN A 282 -6.60 -7.55 0.31
N GLU A 283 -6.13 -7.71 1.56
CA GLU A 283 -4.83 -7.21 2.04
C GLU A 283 -3.66 -8.15 1.72
N PHE A 284 -3.92 -9.34 1.17
CA PHE A 284 -2.89 -10.31 0.80
C PHE A 284 -2.56 -10.28 -0.71
N LEU A 285 -1.28 -10.42 -1.04
CA LEU A 285 -0.83 -10.75 -2.39
C LEU A 285 -1.21 -12.19 -2.76
N GLU A 286 -0.98 -13.10 -1.82
CA GLU A 286 -1.36 -14.50 -1.85
C GLU A 286 -1.65 -14.98 -0.43
N PHE A 287 -2.44 -16.03 -0.29
CA PHE A 287 -2.60 -16.78 0.95
C PHE A 287 -2.99 -18.22 0.67
N ALA A 288 -2.64 -19.11 1.59
CA ALA A 288 -3.00 -20.52 1.54
C ALA A 288 -3.28 -21.07 2.94
N GLU A 289 -4.09 -22.12 3.01
CA GLU A 289 -4.25 -22.92 4.21
C GLU A 289 -3.36 -24.16 4.11
N TYR A 290 -2.50 -24.36 5.12
CA TYR A 290 -1.62 -25.52 5.21
C TYR A 290 -1.67 -26.10 6.61
N ALA A 291 -1.97 -27.39 6.72
CA ALA A 291 -2.09 -28.12 7.99
C ALA A 291 -3.06 -27.46 9.00
N GLY A 292 -4.15 -26.86 8.53
CA GLY A 292 -5.16 -26.18 9.34
C GLY A 292 -4.83 -24.76 9.77
N GLU A 293 -3.69 -24.23 9.30
CA GLU A 293 -3.24 -22.87 9.59
C GLU A 293 -3.11 -22.05 8.30
N TYR A 294 -3.46 -20.77 8.37
CA TYR A 294 -3.27 -19.84 7.26
C TYR A 294 -1.85 -19.30 7.22
N TYR A 295 -1.38 -19.08 5.99
CA TYR A 295 -0.15 -18.37 5.66
C TYR A 295 -0.42 -17.41 4.52
N GLY A 296 0.23 -16.26 4.49
CA GLY A 296 0.04 -15.32 3.38
C GLY A 296 0.98 -14.14 3.44
N THR A 297 1.17 -13.50 2.30
CA THR A 297 2.07 -12.36 2.10
C THR A 297 1.27 -11.06 2.08
N LEU A 298 1.48 -10.19 3.07
CA LEU A 298 0.76 -8.92 3.18
C LEU A 298 1.23 -7.91 2.12
N LYS A 299 0.28 -7.35 1.38
CA LYS A 299 0.54 -6.28 0.39
C LYS A 299 1.26 -5.09 1.01
N LYS A 300 0.81 -4.66 2.19
CA LYS A 300 1.39 -3.51 2.91
C LYS A 300 2.88 -3.69 3.18
N ASP A 301 3.31 -4.87 3.62
CA ASP A 301 4.72 -5.14 3.93
C ASP A 301 5.59 -5.13 2.67
N VAL A 302 5.12 -5.79 1.61
CA VAL A 302 5.83 -5.87 0.33
C VAL A 302 5.91 -4.48 -0.33
N TYR A 303 4.79 -3.79 -0.49
CA TYR A 303 4.77 -2.52 -1.22
C TYR A 303 5.46 -1.39 -0.47
N LYS A 304 5.44 -1.37 0.86
CA LYS A 304 6.21 -0.43 1.66
C LYS A 304 7.70 -0.46 1.30
N ASN A 305 8.29 -1.64 1.19
CA ASN A 305 9.70 -1.79 0.86
C ASN A 305 9.98 -1.59 -0.63
N TYR A 306 9.06 -2.08 -1.49
CA TYR A 306 9.12 -1.90 -2.93
C TYR A 306 9.16 -0.42 -3.34
N PHE A 307 8.28 0.42 -2.78
CA PHE A 307 8.27 1.86 -3.06
C PHE A 307 9.45 2.61 -2.44
N LYS A 308 10.10 2.06 -1.43
CA LYS A 308 11.40 2.54 -0.91
C LYS A 308 12.60 2.19 -1.81
N GLY A 309 12.34 1.61 -2.98
CA GLY A 309 13.38 1.24 -3.92
C GLY A 309 14.13 -0.06 -3.55
N LYS A 310 13.68 -0.81 -2.52
CA LYS A 310 14.27 -2.10 -2.14
C LYS A 310 13.77 -3.21 -3.07
N ASN A 311 14.64 -4.12 -3.44
CA ASN A 311 14.24 -5.36 -4.08
C ASN A 311 13.64 -6.27 -3.00
N VAL A 312 12.37 -6.64 -3.17
CA VAL A 312 11.66 -7.46 -2.18
C VAL A 312 11.64 -8.90 -2.65
N ILE A 313 12.24 -9.77 -1.85
CA ILE A 313 12.19 -11.22 -2.03
C ILE A 313 10.94 -11.74 -1.33
N ILE A 314 10.07 -12.40 -2.08
CA ILE A 314 8.87 -13.07 -1.59
C ILE A 314 9.17 -14.56 -1.57
N GLU A 315 9.47 -15.11 -0.37
CA GLU A 315 9.73 -16.54 -0.18
C GLU A 315 8.40 -17.26 0.03
N ILE A 316 7.93 -17.96 -0.98
CA ILE A 316 6.64 -18.68 -0.99
C ILE A 316 6.76 -20.03 -1.74
N ASP A 317 5.76 -20.89 -1.55
CA ASP A 317 5.63 -22.15 -2.28
C ASP A 317 5.04 -21.94 -3.70
N SER A 318 4.88 -23.03 -4.44
CA SER A 318 4.34 -23.00 -5.80
C SER A 318 2.88 -22.53 -5.87
N GLN A 319 2.06 -22.85 -4.86
CA GLN A 319 0.67 -22.43 -4.79
C GLN A 319 0.53 -20.91 -4.62
N GLY A 320 1.30 -20.33 -3.68
CA GLY A 320 1.34 -18.88 -3.48
C GLY A 320 1.94 -18.14 -4.68
N ALA A 321 3.00 -18.71 -5.28
CA ALA A 321 3.63 -18.15 -6.46
C ALA A 321 2.65 -18.03 -7.64
N ARG A 322 1.81 -19.04 -7.86
CA ARG A 322 0.78 -19.02 -8.92
C ARG A 322 -0.21 -17.89 -8.71
N GLN A 323 -0.75 -17.72 -7.50
CA GLN A 323 -1.71 -16.66 -7.20
C GLN A 323 -1.17 -15.25 -7.52
N ILE A 324 0.12 -15.02 -7.29
CA ILE A 324 0.74 -13.72 -7.60
C ILE A 324 0.97 -13.57 -9.10
N ARG A 325 1.49 -14.60 -9.78
CA ARG A 325 1.80 -14.56 -11.23
C ARG A 325 0.57 -14.35 -12.10
N GLU A 326 -0.58 -14.89 -11.70
CA GLU A 326 -1.85 -14.69 -12.39
C GLU A 326 -2.31 -13.23 -12.38
N LYS A 327 -1.93 -12.47 -11.35
CA LYS A 327 -2.33 -11.07 -11.14
C LYS A 327 -1.33 -10.06 -11.70
N GLN A 328 -0.04 -10.41 -11.74
CA GLN A 328 1.00 -9.47 -12.12
C GLN A 328 2.27 -10.15 -12.63
N LYS A 329 2.96 -9.49 -13.57
CA LYS A 329 4.24 -9.97 -14.10
C LYS A 329 5.36 -9.70 -13.09
N ILE A 330 5.77 -10.73 -12.36
CA ILE A 330 6.87 -10.68 -11.40
C ILE A 330 7.94 -11.68 -11.83
N GLN A 331 9.23 -11.30 -11.63
CA GLN A 331 10.34 -12.23 -11.78
C GLN A 331 10.18 -13.36 -10.77
N SER A 332 10.23 -14.60 -11.25
CA SER A 332 10.11 -15.78 -10.39
C SER A 332 11.24 -16.76 -10.65
N VAL A 333 11.82 -17.22 -9.55
CA VAL A 333 12.93 -18.18 -9.54
C VAL A 333 12.51 -19.41 -8.74
N PHE A 334 12.75 -20.58 -9.30
CA PHE A 334 12.60 -21.84 -8.58
C PHE A 334 13.99 -22.47 -8.38
N LEU A 335 14.33 -22.79 -7.13
CA LEU A 335 15.60 -23.43 -6.77
C LEU A 335 15.45 -24.94 -6.73
N ILE A 336 16.38 -25.65 -7.37
CA ILE A 336 16.52 -27.10 -7.31
C ILE A 336 17.92 -27.47 -6.76
N PRO A 337 18.09 -28.61 -6.09
CA PRO A 337 19.41 -29.11 -5.72
C PRO A 337 20.13 -29.67 -6.96
N PRO A 338 21.43 -29.89 -6.90
CA PRO A 338 22.20 -30.45 -8.03
C PRO A 338 21.86 -31.91 -8.34
N SER A 339 21.32 -32.67 -7.38
CA SER A 339 20.88 -34.07 -7.59
C SER A 339 19.85 -34.50 -6.53
N PHE A 340 19.23 -35.67 -6.75
CA PHE A 340 18.35 -36.30 -5.75
C PHE A 340 19.07 -36.66 -4.47
N GLU A 341 20.31 -37.21 -4.56
CA GLU A 341 21.14 -37.58 -3.42
C GLU A 341 21.43 -36.40 -2.52
N GLU A 342 21.72 -35.26 -3.13
CA GLU A 342 21.95 -34.02 -2.40
C GLU A 342 20.67 -33.50 -1.73
N LEU A 343 19.51 -33.59 -2.41
CA LEU A 343 18.22 -33.27 -1.79
C LEU A 343 17.98 -34.13 -0.55
N LEU A 344 18.13 -35.43 -0.70
CA LEU A 344 17.91 -36.38 0.38
C LEU A 344 18.91 -36.18 1.54
N HIS A 345 20.18 -35.91 1.23
CA HIS A 345 21.20 -35.56 2.21
C HIS A 345 20.81 -34.28 2.99
N ARG A 346 20.40 -33.21 2.31
CA ARG A 346 19.97 -31.96 2.96
C ARG A 346 18.75 -32.15 3.84
N LEU A 347 17.80 -33.00 3.42
CA LEU A 347 16.60 -33.28 4.21
C LEU A 347 16.98 -34.08 5.49
N LYS A 348 17.85 -35.06 5.38
CA LYS A 348 18.30 -35.88 6.53
C LYS A 348 19.15 -35.11 7.55
N ASN A 349 19.96 -34.17 7.09
CA ASN A 349 20.90 -33.42 7.95
C ASN A 349 20.28 -32.29 8.78
N ARG A 350 18.98 -32.01 8.64
CA ARG A 350 18.26 -31.05 9.52
C ARG A 350 18.12 -31.53 10.97
N GLY A 351 18.55 -32.79 11.30
CA GLY A 351 18.82 -33.25 12.66
C GLY A 351 17.64 -33.68 13.53
N THR A 352 16.39 -33.52 13.07
CA THR A 352 15.19 -33.81 13.87
C THR A 352 14.04 -34.44 13.07
N GLU A 353 14.32 -34.96 11.86
CA GLU A 353 13.23 -35.34 10.94
C GLU A 353 13.01 -36.88 11.01
N SER A 354 11.75 -37.26 11.23
CA SER A 354 11.33 -38.65 11.10
C SER A 354 11.27 -39.09 9.62
N LYS A 355 11.32 -40.39 9.36
CA LYS A 355 11.14 -40.96 8.02
C LYS A 355 9.88 -40.43 7.35
N GLU A 356 8.76 -40.35 8.09
CA GLU A 356 7.44 -39.86 7.60
C GLU A 356 7.52 -38.37 7.20
N SER A 357 8.34 -37.59 7.90
CA SER A 357 8.53 -36.16 7.54
C SER A 357 9.31 -36.05 6.23
N ILE A 358 10.33 -36.85 6.01
CA ILE A 358 11.11 -36.90 4.75
C ILE A 358 10.17 -37.32 3.59
N HIS A 359 9.43 -38.42 3.78
CA HIS A 359 8.44 -38.87 2.78
C HIS A 359 7.46 -37.82 2.36
N ARG A 360 6.83 -37.14 3.32
CA ARG A 360 5.88 -36.05 3.04
C ARG A 360 6.53 -34.93 2.22
N ARG A 361 7.79 -34.55 2.53
CA ARG A 361 8.52 -33.50 1.81
C ARG A 361 8.92 -33.92 0.41
N LEU A 362 9.26 -35.20 0.22
CA LEU A 362 9.55 -35.75 -1.10
C LEU A 362 8.28 -35.80 -1.96
N LYS A 363 7.14 -36.21 -1.40
CA LYS A 363 5.84 -36.14 -2.09
C LYS A 363 5.48 -34.70 -2.48
N GLN A 364 5.70 -33.73 -1.57
CA GLN A 364 5.52 -32.32 -1.89
C GLN A 364 6.45 -31.85 -3.02
N ALA A 365 7.71 -32.31 -3.04
CA ALA A 365 8.64 -31.97 -4.12
C ALA A 365 8.19 -32.51 -5.48
N LEU A 366 7.52 -33.67 -5.55
CA LEU A 366 6.90 -34.16 -6.79
C LEU A 366 5.80 -33.23 -7.28
N ASP A 367 4.91 -32.78 -6.39
CA ASP A 367 3.87 -31.83 -6.75
C ASP A 367 4.46 -30.49 -7.23
N GLU A 368 5.54 -30.04 -6.59
CA GLU A 368 6.23 -28.79 -6.97
C GLU A 368 6.92 -28.90 -8.35
N ILE A 369 7.47 -30.09 -8.70
CA ILE A 369 8.12 -30.33 -10.01
C ILE A 369 7.14 -30.16 -11.16
N GLU A 370 5.88 -30.53 -11.02
CA GLU A 370 4.85 -30.40 -12.07
C GLU A 370 4.64 -28.93 -12.47
N HIS A 371 5.05 -28.00 -11.63
CA HIS A 371 4.83 -26.57 -11.80
C HIS A 371 6.10 -25.75 -12.05
N ILE A 372 7.26 -26.37 -12.19
CA ILE A 372 8.54 -25.66 -12.38
C ILE A 372 8.58 -24.85 -13.68
N GLU A 373 7.92 -25.32 -14.73
CA GLU A 373 7.87 -24.65 -16.04
C GLU A 373 7.05 -23.35 -16.00
N GLU A 374 6.28 -23.13 -14.95
CA GLU A 374 5.56 -21.87 -14.73
C GLU A 374 6.45 -20.74 -14.22
N TYR A 375 7.69 -21.02 -13.77
CA TYR A 375 8.63 -20.02 -13.30
C TYR A 375 9.43 -19.39 -14.42
N GLY A 376 9.84 -18.13 -14.21
CA GLY A 376 10.66 -17.43 -15.20
C GLY A 376 12.09 -17.97 -15.31
N VAL A 377 12.61 -18.51 -14.21
CA VAL A 377 13.98 -19.05 -14.12
C VAL A 377 14.02 -20.27 -13.21
N LEU A 378 14.69 -21.32 -13.65
CA LEU A 378 15.05 -22.49 -12.85
C LEU A 378 16.54 -22.42 -12.54
N LEU A 379 16.94 -22.49 -11.25
CA LEU A 379 18.33 -22.42 -10.82
C LEU A 379 18.73 -23.64 -9.98
N VAL A 380 19.87 -24.21 -10.31
CA VAL A 380 20.53 -25.24 -9.48
C VAL A 380 21.27 -24.53 -8.35
N ASN A 381 20.89 -24.80 -7.11
CA ASN A 381 21.59 -24.32 -5.91
C ASN A 381 22.76 -25.28 -5.57
N ASP A 382 23.80 -25.17 -6.35
CA ASP A 382 25.06 -25.91 -6.16
C ASP A 382 25.97 -25.20 -5.13
N SER A 383 26.11 -23.87 -5.27
CA SER A 383 26.75 -23.03 -4.28
C SER A 383 25.88 -21.83 -3.92
N VAL A 384 25.87 -21.48 -2.63
CA VAL A 384 25.05 -20.36 -2.12
C VAL A 384 25.47 -19.05 -2.75
N GLU A 385 26.78 -18.77 -2.82
CA GLU A 385 27.36 -17.56 -3.40
C GLU A 385 27.06 -17.47 -4.90
N GLY A 386 27.23 -18.58 -5.64
CA GLY A 386 26.93 -18.63 -7.07
C GLY A 386 25.46 -18.40 -7.35
N THR A 387 24.56 -18.99 -6.57
CA THR A 387 23.12 -18.82 -6.71
C THR A 387 22.71 -17.37 -6.38
N ALA A 388 23.25 -16.78 -5.31
CA ALA A 388 23.01 -15.39 -4.94
C ALA A 388 23.50 -14.43 -6.03
N PHE A 389 24.67 -14.66 -6.60
CA PHE A 389 25.22 -13.88 -7.72
C PHE A 389 24.32 -13.93 -8.96
N VAL A 390 23.82 -15.13 -9.33
CA VAL A 390 22.90 -15.26 -10.47
C VAL A 390 21.59 -14.53 -10.21
N ILE A 391 21.01 -14.63 -9.00
CA ILE A 391 19.81 -13.89 -8.64
C ILE A 391 20.05 -12.37 -8.74
N GLU A 392 21.20 -11.87 -8.26
CA GLU A 392 21.58 -10.47 -8.39
C GLU A 392 21.66 -10.05 -9.87
N ALA A 393 22.27 -10.91 -10.70
CA ALA A 393 22.41 -10.65 -12.13
C ALA A 393 21.06 -10.56 -12.86
N LEU A 394 20.03 -11.30 -12.45
CA LEU A 394 18.68 -11.22 -13.02
C LEU A 394 18.05 -9.83 -12.88
N PHE A 395 18.50 -9.05 -11.92
CA PHE A 395 18.04 -7.67 -11.74
C PHE A 395 18.85 -6.64 -12.53
N HIS A 396 19.96 -7.05 -13.17
CA HIS A 396 20.76 -6.11 -13.92
C HIS A 396 20.09 -5.76 -15.28
N PRO A 397 20.01 -4.47 -15.65
CA PRO A 397 19.31 -4.04 -16.87
C PRO A 397 19.84 -4.67 -18.17
N SER A 398 21.14 -4.97 -18.24
CA SER A 398 21.79 -5.57 -19.42
C SER A 398 21.53 -7.07 -19.58
N LEU A 399 20.99 -7.74 -18.55
CA LEU A 399 20.75 -9.19 -18.56
C LEU A 399 19.26 -9.54 -18.66
N LYS A 400 18.41 -8.61 -19.05
CA LYS A 400 16.95 -8.82 -19.22
C LYS A 400 16.57 -9.98 -20.15
N ASN A 401 17.50 -10.47 -20.96
CA ASN A 401 17.29 -11.60 -21.87
C ASN A 401 17.80 -12.95 -21.32
N ALA A 402 18.27 -12.99 -20.07
CA ALA A 402 18.64 -14.24 -19.42
C ALA A 402 17.42 -15.01 -18.84
N SER A 403 16.21 -14.64 -19.25
CA SER A 403 14.99 -15.36 -18.89
C SER A 403 14.80 -16.54 -19.83
N GLY A 404 14.93 -17.72 -19.30
CA GLY A 404 14.64 -18.97 -19.99
C GLY A 404 15.05 -20.15 -19.11
N MET A 405 14.26 -21.22 -19.16
CA MET A 405 14.69 -22.48 -18.59
C MET A 405 15.69 -23.12 -19.55
N ASN A 406 16.88 -23.47 -19.04
CA ASN A 406 17.83 -24.21 -19.81
C ASN A 406 17.47 -25.69 -19.81
N GLU A 407 17.70 -26.38 -20.92
CA GLU A 407 17.50 -27.84 -21.02
C GLU A 407 18.31 -28.62 -19.95
N ARG A 408 19.44 -28.07 -19.52
CA ARG A 408 20.27 -28.66 -18.47
C ARG A 408 19.54 -28.71 -17.12
N GLU A 409 18.97 -27.59 -16.67
CA GLU A 409 18.26 -27.54 -15.39
C GLU A 409 16.99 -28.38 -15.42
N LEU A 410 16.27 -28.39 -16.54
CA LEU A 410 15.11 -29.26 -16.74
C LEU A 410 15.48 -30.75 -16.69
N LYS A 411 16.62 -31.12 -17.26
CA LYS A 411 17.12 -32.48 -17.17
C LYS A 411 17.42 -32.89 -15.73
N ILE A 412 18.11 -32.02 -14.96
CA ILE A 412 18.38 -32.25 -13.54
C ILE A 412 17.06 -32.41 -12.75
N ALA A 413 16.05 -31.57 -13.02
CA ALA A 413 14.75 -31.67 -12.36
C ALA A 413 14.06 -33.02 -12.63
N ARG A 414 14.13 -33.54 -13.86
CA ARG A 414 13.61 -34.87 -14.22
C ARG A 414 14.36 -36.00 -13.52
N GLU A 415 15.69 -35.93 -13.48
CA GLU A 415 16.52 -36.92 -12.77
C GLU A 415 16.19 -36.93 -11.26
N ILE A 416 15.94 -35.74 -10.66
CA ILE A 416 15.48 -35.65 -9.27
C ILE A 416 14.09 -36.29 -9.12
N GLN A 417 13.16 -36.03 -10.04
CA GLN A 417 11.82 -36.62 -10.04
C GLN A 417 11.89 -38.16 -10.06
N GLU A 418 12.68 -38.73 -10.97
CA GLU A 418 12.89 -40.17 -11.07
C GLU A 418 13.50 -40.75 -9.79
N GLY A 419 14.49 -40.07 -9.20
CA GLY A 419 15.12 -40.46 -7.94
C GLY A 419 14.12 -40.46 -6.76
N ILE A 420 13.24 -39.44 -6.68
CA ILE A 420 12.19 -39.36 -5.66
C ILE A 420 11.19 -40.53 -5.82
N ILE A 421 10.68 -40.74 -7.04
CA ILE A 421 9.72 -41.81 -7.33
C ILE A 421 10.30 -43.17 -6.93
N LYS A 422 11.53 -43.47 -7.36
CA LYS A 422 12.23 -44.69 -7.01
C LYS A 422 12.34 -44.86 -5.50
N TYR A 423 12.85 -43.85 -4.79
CA TYR A 423 13.03 -43.89 -3.35
C TYR A 423 11.71 -44.17 -2.58
N LEU A 424 10.60 -43.49 -2.98
CA LEU A 424 9.29 -43.69 -2.38
C LEU A 424 8.75 -45.11 -2.66
N SER A 425 8.98 -45.68 -3.87
CA SER A 425 8.52 -47.01 -4.24
C SER A 425 9.28 -48.12 -3.50
N ASP A 426 10.58 -47.93 -3.32
CA ASP A 426 11.44 -48.91 -2.62
C ASP A 426 11.09 -49.02 -1.11
N GLU A 427 10.68 -47.90 -0.49
CA GLU A 427 10.26 -47.85 0.92
C GLU A 427 8.80 -48.27 1.16
N GLU A 428 7.90 -48.19 0.17
CA GLU A 428 6.53 -48.72 0.28
C GLU A 428 6.48 -50.26 0.10
N GLY A 429 7.59 -50.87 -0.36
CA GLY A 429 7.74 -52.32 -0.53
C GLY A 429 8.41 -53.05 0.65
N GLU A 430 8.93 -52.32 1.64
CA GLU A 430 9.47 -52.87 2.91
C GLU A 430 8.41 -52.69 4.03
#